data_ea18c9ac2a11d52364c02139a371e90b
#
_entry.id   ea18c9ac2a11d52364c02139a371e90b
#
_cell.length_a   1.000
_cell.length_b   1.000
_cell.length_c   1.000
_cell.angle_alpha   90.00
_cell.angle_beta   90.00
_cell.angle_gamma   90.00
#
_symmetry.space_group_name_H-M   'P 1'
#
loop_
_entity.id
_entity.type
_entity.pdbx_description
1 polymer ?
#
loop_
_entity_poly.entity_id
_entity_poly.type
_entity_poly.pdbx_seq_one_letter_code
_entity_poly.pdbx_strand_id
1 'polypeptide(L)'
;MKTGIKLKAMLAGLGLVLSGWSSAQHAMHSQPADITGIAAKTETIPNDDSVLDLAPNELRFAFPSQVRLVKLTLRNESRDWIDISFRYDPEAADRFEWDLPVLPMAIYYTADWAILSENDQLVRGSFSFAFGPRAEPPSLTREAEEMLMQMRHGDPSIR
;
A
#
# COMPACT_ATOMS: atom_id res chain seq x y z
N MET A 1 -9.85 63.01 -58.55
CA MET A 1 -11.32 63.12 -58.47
C MET A 1 -11.86 61.84 -57.80
N LYS A 2 -12.74 62.01 -56.81
CA LYS A 2 -13.61 60.99 -56.11
C LYS A 2 -12.94 60.08 -55.13
N THR A 3 -12.86 60.48 -53.90
CA THR A 3 -13.79 60.25 -52.75
C THR A 3 -14.34 58.82 -52.66
N GLY A 4 -13.87 58.07 -51.73
CA GLY A 4 -14.43 56.78 -51.29
C GLY A 4 -14.35 56.63 -49.77
N ILE A 5 -15.47 56.50 -49.16
CA ILE A 5 -15.90 56.62 -47.82
C ILE A 5 -15.30 55.51 -46.94
N LYS A 6 -14.79 55.89 -45.79
CA LYS A 6 -14.36 54.97 -44.68
C LYS A 6 -15.57 54.53 -43.92
N LEU A 7 -15.82 53.25 -43.88
CA LEU A 7 -16.77 52.62 -42.94
C LEU A 7 -15.98 51.93 -41.81
N LYS A 8 -16.02 52.51 -40.60
CA LYS A 8 -15.52 51.89 -39.34
C LYS A 8 -16.60 50.96 -38.84
N ALA A 9 -16.33 49.67 -38.86
CA ALA A 9 -17.09 48.70 -38.11
C ALA A 9 -16.36 48.41 -36.81
N MET A 10 -16.98 48.80 -35.73
CA MET A 10 -16.55 48.57 -34.34
C MET A 10 -17.18 47.27 -33.92
N LEU A 11 -16.38 46.18 -33.78
CA LEU A 11 -16.85 44.93 -33.21
C LEU A 11 -16.33 44.85 -31.78
N ALA A 12 -17.27 44.96 -30.84
CA ALA A 12 -17.02 44.70 -29.43
C ALA A 12 -16.87 43.19 -29.20
N GLY A 13 -15.65 42.77 -28.89
CA GLY A 13 -15.37 41.41 -28.49
C GLY A 13 -15.75 41.18 -27.03
N LEU A 14 -16.80 40.41 -26.83
CA LEU A 14 -17.21 39.90 -25.50
C LEU A 14 -16.29 38.76 -25.13
N GLY A 15 -15.29 39.01 -24.24
CA GLY A 15 -14.40 37.99 -23.71
C GLY A 15 -15.12 37.11 -22.69
N LEU A 16 -15.42 35.88 -23.07
CA LEU A 16 -15.89 34.86 -22.15
C LEU A 16 -14.67 34.31 -21.39
N VAL A 17 -14.53 34.69 -20.13
CA VAL A 17 -13.57 34.09 -19.20
C VAL A 17 -14.14 32.74 -18.73
N LEU A 18 -13.74 31.67 -19.39
CA LEU A 18 -13.98 30.30 -18.89
C LEU A 18 -13.01 30.02 -17.76
N SER A 19 -13.49 30.21 -16.53
CA SER A 19 -12.80 29.77 -15.33
C SER A 19 -12.79 28.24 -15.30
N GLY A 20 -11.72 27.64 -15.78
CA GLY A 20 -11.48 26.21 -15.67
C GLY A 20 -11.34 25.82 -14.20
N TRP A 21 -12.34 25.14 -13.69
CA TRP A 21 -12.23 24.46 -12.40
C TRP A 21 -11.33 23.25 -12.60
N SER A 22 -10.06 23.40 -12.22
CA SER A 22 -9.15 22.26 -12.09
C SER A 22 -9.59 21.44 -10.89
N SER A 23 -10.43 20.43 -11.14
CA SER A 23 -10.66 19.37 -10.19
C SER A 23 -9.34 18.63 -10.03
N ALA A 24 -8.61 18.90 -8.96
CA ALA A 24 -7.51 18.06 -8.53
C ALA A 24 -8.09 16.70 -8.16
N GLN A 25 -8.12 15.80 -9.12
CA GLN A 25 -8.39 14.40 -8.87
C GLN A 25 -7.21 13.90 -8.04
N HIS A 26 -7.44 13.70 -6.75
CA HIS A 26 -6.57 12.86 -5.95
C HIS A 26 -6.63 11.47 -6.58
N ALA A 27 -5.68 11.19 -7.46
CA ALA A 27 -5.45 9.85 -7.94
C ALA A 27 -5.15 9.00 -6.70
N MET A 28 -6.15 8.26 -6.23
CA MET A 28 -5.92 7.12 -5.36
C MET A 28 -4.84 6.31 -6.07
N HIS A 29 -3.67 6.21 -5.48
CA HIS A 29 -2.60 5.36 -5.98
C HIS A 29 -3.06 3.91 -5.76
N SER A 30 -3.95 3.46 -6.65
CA SER A 30 -4.25 2.05 -6.78
C SER A 30 -2.94 1.38 -7.16
N GLN A 31 -2.41 0.54 -6.29
CA GLN A 31 -1.26 -0.28 -6.65
C GLN A 31 -1.65 -1.07 -7.90
N PRO A 32 -0.75 -1.15 -8.90
CA PRO A 32 -1.02 -1.96 -10.07
C PRO A 32 -1.42 -3.37 -9.63
N ALA A 33 -2.52 -3.88 -10.17
CA ALA A 33 -2.94 -5.25 -9.88
C ALA A 33 -1.80 -6.21 -10.26
N ASP A 34 -1.54 -7.20 -9.42
CA ASP A 34 -0.57 -8.26 -9.72
C ASP A 34 -1.11 -9.14 -10.84
N ILE A 35 -0.69 -8.84 -12.06
CA ILE A 35 -1.05 -9.61 -13.26
C ILE A 35 -0.29 -10.95 -13.34
N THR A 36 0.74 -11.15 -12.52
CA THR A 36 1.54 -12.38 -12.51
C THR A 36 0.88 -13.50 -11.70
N GLY A 37 0.03 -13.15 -10.75
CA GLY A 37 -0.57 -14.05 -9.77
C GLY A 37 0.44 -14.62 -8.77
N ILE A 38 1.66 -14.07 -8.70
CA ILE A 38 2.70 -14.53 -7.77
C ILE A 38 2.28 -14.23 -6.34
N ALA A 39 1.78 -13.03 -6.05
CA ALA A 39 1.39 -12.65 -4.70
C ALA A 39 0.32 -13.59 -4.12
N ALA A 40 -0.68 -13.96 -4.93
CA ALA A 40 -1.75 -14.85 -4.51
C ALA A 40 -1.30 -16.30 -4.23
N LYS A 41 -0.13 -16.71 -4.75
CA LYS A 41 0.44 -18.05 -4.58
C LYS A 41 1.65 -18.07 -3.64
N THR A 42 2.02 -16.91 -3.11
CA THR A 42 3.12 -16.81 -2.15
C THR A 42 2.67 -17.33 -0.80
N GLU A 43 3.43 -18.25 -0.25
CA GLU A 43 3.24 -18.75 1.11
C GLU A 43 4.20 -18.04 2.06
N THR A 44 3.73 -17.70 3.25
CA THR A 44 4.53 -17.03 4.28
C THR A 44 4.46 -17.76 5.61
N ILE A 45 5.51 -17.67 6.39
CA ILE A 45 5.53 -18.07 7.79
C ILE A 45 6.08 -16.90 8.60
N PRO A 46 5.29 -16.34 9.53
CA PRO A 46 3.90 -16.68 9.86
C PRO A 46 2.94 -16.53 8.67
N ASN A 47 1.84 -17.28 8.68
CA ASN A 47 0.78 -17.12 7.69
C ASN A 47 0.07 -15.78 7.90
N ASP A 48 -0.52 -15.24 6.84
CA ASP A 48 -1.35 -14.04 6.96
C ASP A 48 -2.51 -14.28 7.94
N ASP A 49 -2.78 -13.25 8.73
CA ASP A 49 -3.83 -13.23 9.76
C ASP A 49 -3.66 -14.27 10.89
N SER A 50 -2.46 -14.83 11.05
CA SER A 50 -2.19 -15.85 12.05
C SER A 50 -1.97 -15.29 13.45
N VAL A 51 -2.30 -16.11 14.46
CA VAL A 51 -2.00 -15.88 15.88
C VAL A 51 -1.03 -16.97 16.35
N LEU A 52 0.08 -16.54 16.93
CA LEU A 52 1.14 -17.41 17.42
C LEU A 52 1.17 -17.38 18.96
N ASP A 53 1.61 -18.47 19.58
CA ASP A 53 1.82 -18.51 21.02
C ASP A 53 3.00 -17.62 21.45
N LEU A 54 4.05 -17.60 20.65
CA LEU A 54 5.29 -16.86 20.90
C LEU A 54 5.67 -15.98 19.71
N ALA A 55 6.46 -14.94 19.99
CA ALA A 55 7.04 -14.10 18.94
C ALA A 55 7.85 -14.95 17.96
N PRO A 56 7.65 -14.78 16.64
CA PRO A 56 8.49 -15.46 15.67
C PRO A 56 9.92 -14.85 15.69
N ASN A 57 10.89 -15.69 15.45
CA ASN A 57 12.30 -15.30 15.34
C ASN A 57 12.75 -15.11 13.88
N GLU A 58 11.90 -15.47 12.92
CA GLU A 58 12.18 -15.37 11.50
C GLU A 58 10.91 -15.18 10.68
N LEU A 59 11.04 -14.63 9.48
CA LEU A 59 10.04 -14.65 8.43
C LEU A 59 10.51 -15.58 7.32
N ARG A 60 9.60 -16.41 6.80
CA ARG A 60 9.88 -17.26 5.65
C ARG A 60 8.92 -16.97 4.52
N PHE A 61 9.43 -17.08 3.31
CA PHE A 61 8.67 -16.89 2.08
C PHE A 61 8.92 -18.08 1.15
N ALA A 62 7.85 -18.58 0.53
CA ALA A 62 7.93 -19.51 -0.58
C ALA A 62 7.14 -18.92 -1.76
N PHE A 63 7.85 -18.57 -2.81
CA PHE A 63 7.29 -18.02 -4.05
C PHE A 63 7.08 -19.16 -5.08
N PRO A 64 6.10 -19.03 -5.98
CA PRO A 64 5.81 -20.07 -6.98
C PRO A 64 6.87 -20.18 -8.08
N SER A 65 7.80 -19.24 -8.16
CA SER A 65 8.92 -19.19 -9.10
C SER A 65 10.10 -18.46 -8.49
N GLN A 66 11.25 -18.49 -9.17
CA GLN A 66 12.41 -17.70 -8.73
C GLN A 66 12.14 -16.21 -8.88
N VAL A 67 12.45 -15.45 -7.84
CA VAL A 67 12.25 -14.02 -7.76
C VAL A 67 13.42 -13.36 -7.04
N ARG A 68 13.56 -12.05 -7.17
CA ARG A 68 14.52 -11.26 -6.38
C ARG A 68 13.75 -10.46 -5.34
N LEU A 69 14.01 -10.70 -4.05
CA LEU A 69 13.38 -9.96 -2.95
C LEU A 69 14.03 -8.57 -2.83
N VAL A 70 13.33 -7.54 -3.29
CA VAL A 70 13.88 -6.18 -3.36
C VAL A 70 13.50 -5.29 -2.18
N LYS A 71 12.48 -5.69 -1.44
CA LYS A 71 12.04 -4.98 -0.23
C LYS A 71 11.45 -5.96 0.78
N LEU A 72 11.82 -5.76 2.04
CA LEU A 72 11.13 -6.36 3.18
C LEU A 72 11.15 -5.34 4.32
N THR A 73 9.99 -5.09 4.90
CA THR A 73 9.84 -4.19 6.04
C THR A 73 8.83 -4.75 7.03
N LEU A 74 9.01 -4.46 8.30
CA LEU A 74 8.11 -4.87 9.37
C LEU A 74 7.66 -3.64 10.15
N ARG A 75 6.37 -3.57 10.51
CA ARG A 75 5.80 -2.51 11.34
C ARG A 75 4.74 -3.07 12.28
N ASN A 76 4.51 -2.36 13.39
CA ASN A 76 3.43 -2.68 14.31
C ASN A 76 2.09 -2.03 13.88
N GLU A 77 1.03 -2.21 14.67
CA GLU A 77 -0.29 -1.61 14.45
C GLU A 77 -0.28 -0.08 14.47
N SER A 78 0.62 0.52 15.24
CA SER A 78 0.82 1.98 15.29
C SER A 78 1.61 2.52 14.10
N ARG A 79 2.01 1.65 13.17
CA ARG A 79 2.86 1.93 12.00
C ARG A 79 4.31 2.27 12.33
N ASP A 80 4.77 1.96 13.54
CA ASP A 80 6.17 2.09 13.88
C ASP A 80 6.99 1.00 13.19
N TRP A 81 8.07 1.40 12.55
CA TRP A 81 8.95 0.49 11.84
C TRP A 81 9.87 -0.25 12.80
N ILE A 82 9.97 -1.56 12.58
CA ILE A 82 10.94 -2.42 13.27
C ILE A 82 12.15 -2.56 12.36
N ASP A 83 13.32 -2.22 12.87
CA ASP A 83 14.57 -2.44 12.12
C ASP A 83 14.88 -3.94 12.08
N ILE A 84 14.64 -4.54 10.93
CA ILE A 84 14.97 -5.93 10.63
C ILE A 84 16.28 -6.06 9.86
N SER A 85 17.02 -4.96 9.70
CA SER A 85 18.32 -4.91 9.01
C SER A 85 18.29 -5.49 7.58
N PHE A 86 17.15 -5.32 6.88
CA PHE A 86 17.00 -5.83 5.52
C PHE A 86 18.07 -5.24 4.58
N ARG A 87 18.72 -6.10 3.83
CA ARG A 87 19.65 -5.74 2.76
C ARG A 87 19.28 -6.49 1.49
N TYR A 88 19.18 -5.75 0.41
CA TYR A 88 18.92 -6.33 -0.91
C TYR A 88 20.07 -7.24 -1.34
N ASP A 89 19.73 -8.46 -1.74
CA ASP A 89 20.58 -9.40 -2.43
C ASP A 89 20.02 -9.62 -3.85
N PRO A 90 20.84 -9.42 -4.91
CA PRO A 90 20.39 -9.60 -6.29
C PRO A 90 20.19 -11.07 -6.69
N GLU A 91 20.59 -12.04 -5.85
CA GLU A 91 20.40 -13.46 -6.14
C GLU A 91 18.92 -13.81 -6.19
N ALA A 92 18.53 -14.52 -7.25
CA ALA A 92 17.15 -14.98 -7.42
C ALA A 92 16.97 -16.33 -6.71
N ALA A 93 15.87 -16.43 -5.96
CA ALA A 93 15.48 -17.64 -5.25
C ALA A 93 13.95 -17.75 -5.22
N ASP A 94 13.44 -18.96 -4.95
CA ASP A 94 12.03 -19.20 -4.69
C ASP A 94 11.69 -19.24 -3.20
N ARG A 95 12.72 -19.29 -2.33
CA ARG A 95 12.60 -19.31 -0.88
C ARG A 95 13.51 -18.27 -0.25
N PHE A 96 12.98 -17.56 0.74
CA PHE A 96 13.72 -16.60 1.55
C PHE A 96 13.41 -16.83 3.02
N GLU A 97 14.45 -16.74 3.85
CA GLU A 97 14.35 -16.75 5.30
C GLU A 97 15.01 -15.48 5.82
N TRP A 98 14.36 -14.82 6.77
CA TRP A 98 14.85 -13.56 7.32
C TRP A 98 14.74 -13.55 8.83
N ASP A 99 15.87 -13.45 9.50
CA ASP A 99 15.92 -13.39 10.96
C ASP A 99 15.30 -12.10 11.48
N LEU A 100 14.54 -12.21 12.55
CA LEU A 100 13.91 -11.09 13.23
C LEU A 100 14.64 -10.77 14.54
N PRO A 101 14.72 -9.48 14.92
CA PRO A 101 15.10 -9.11 16.27
C PRO A 101 14.03 -9.56 17.25
N VAL A 102 14.32 -9.47 18.55
CA VAL A 102 13.29 -9.65 19.58
C VAL A 102 12.20 -8.61 19.38
N LEU A 103 10.99 -9.08 19.08
CA LEU A 103 9.86 -8.21 18.83
C LEU A 103 9.25 -7.71 20.15
N PRO A 104 9.03 -6.39 20.30
CA PRO A 104 8.26 -5.85 21.43
C PRO A 104 6.82 -6.38 21.47
N MET A 105 6.11 -6.19 22.57
CA MET A 105 4.68 -6.45 22.62
C MET A 105 3.94 -5.42 21.75
N ALA A 106 3.07 -5.92 20.88
CA ALA A 106 2.22 -5.14 19.99
C ALA A 106 0.90 -5.89 19.79
N ILE A 107 -0.12 -5.23 19.27
CA ILE A 107 -1.41 -5.87 18.96
C ILE A 107 -1.23 -6.83 17.78
N TYR A 108 -0.56 -6.36 16.73
CA TYR A 108 -0.14 -7.19 15.59
C TYR A 108 1.05 -6.55 14.87
N TYR A 109 1.64 -7.31 13.99
CA TYR A 109 2.70 -6.87 13.07
C TYR A 109 2.26 -7.07 11.62
N THR A 110 2.74 -6.21 10.75
CA THR A 110 2.57 -6.35 9.30
C THR A 110 3.93 -6.34 8.63
N ALA A 111 4.21 -7.36 7.85
CA ALA A 111 5.34 -7.43 6.96
C ALA A 111 4.90 -7.02 5.55
N ASP A 112 5.55 -6.00 4.98
CA ASP A 112 5.36 -5.57 3.60
C ASP A 112 6.57 -6.01 2.78
N TRP A 113 6.35 -6.65 1.65
CA TRP A 113 7.40 -7.14 0.78
C TRP A 113 7.21 -6.71 -0.68
N ALA A 114 8.30 -6.67 -1.42
CA ALA A 114 8.27 -6.50 -2.86
C ALA A 114 9.34 -7.36 -3.51
N ILE A 115 9.00 -7.94 -4.67
CA ILE A 115 9.90 -8.76 -5.48
C ILE A 115 9.96 -8.27 -6.92
N LEU A 116 11.01 -8.64 -7.62
CA LEU A 116 11.05 -8.64 -9.08
C LEU A 116 10.93 -10.08 -9.58
N SER A 117 9.96 -10.32 -10.45
CA SER A 117 9.80 -11.61 -11.15
C SER A 117 10.94 -11.84 -12.14
N GLU A 118 10.97 -13.02 -12.75
CA GLU A 118 11.93 -13.36 -13.84
C GLU A 118 11.88 -12.37 -15.01
N ASN A 119 10.72 -11.76 -15.24
CA ASN A 119 10.51 -10.74 -16.28
C ASN A 119 10.65 -9.29 -15.77
N ASP A 120 11.33 -9.08 -14.65
CA ASP A 120 11.52 -7.77 -14.01
C ASP A 120 10.23 -7.03 -13.63
N GLN A 121 9.12 -7.75 -13.50
CA GLN A 121 7.87 -7.17 -13.03
C GLN A 121 7.87 -7.04 -11.52
N LEU A 122 7.55 -5.83 -11.04
CA LEU A 122 7.48 -5.54 -9.63
C LEU A 122 6.14 -6.06 -9.06
N VAL A 123 6.22 -7.02 -8.14
CA VAL A 123 5.08 -7.56 -7.39
C VAL A 123 5.23 -7.19 -5.93
N ARG A 124 4.12 -6.83 -5.30
CA ARG A 124 4.07 -6.45 -3.88
C ARG A 124 3.05 -7.29 -3.15
N GLY A 125 3.30 -7.51 -1.88
CA GLY A 125 2.36 -8.14 -0.98
C GLY A 125 2.62 -7.76 0.47
N SER A 126 1.72 -8.18 1.32
CA SER A 126 1.85 -8.02 2.76
C SER A 126 1.15 -9.17 3.46
N PHE A 127 1.56 -9.44 4.69
CA PHE A 127 0.88 -10.32 5.60
C PHE A 127 1.00 -9.79 7.02
N SER A 128 0.05 -10.15 7.86
CA SER A 128 0.00 -9.69 9.25
C SER A 128 -0.12 -10.87 10.19
N PHE A 129 0.47 -10.76 11.37
CA PHE A 129 0.41 -11.77 12.41
C PHE A 129 0.39 -11.11 13.79
N ALA A 130 -0.13 -11.84 14.76
CA ALA A 130 -0.11 -11.48 16.17
C ALA A 130 0.51 -12.60 16.98
N PHE A 131 0.94 -12.32 18.22
CA PHE A 131 1.46 -13.36 19.11
C PHE A 131 1.19 -13.04 20.58
N GLY A 132 1.13 -14.10 21.38
CA GLY A 132 0.96 -14.02 22.83
C GLY A 132 -0.40 -14.51 23.32
N PRO A 133 -0.57 -14.64 24.64
CA PRO A 133 -1.69 -15.39 25.25
C PRO A 133 -3.07 -14.72 25.09
N ARG A 134 -3.12 -13.48 24.68
CA ARG A 134 -4.36 -12.70 24.44
C ARG A 134 -4.38 -12.06 23.05
N ALA A 135 -3.54 -12.55 22.16
CA ALA A 135 -3.50 -12.08 20.81
C ALA A 135 -4.73 -12.54 20.04
N GLU A 136 -5.23 -11.68 19.18
CA GLU A 136 -6.34 -11.93 18.27
C GLU A 136 -5.86 -11.80 16.81
N PRO A 137 -6.55 -12.42 15.85
CA PRO A 137 -6.23 -12.22 14.44
C PRO A 137 -6.18 -10.73 14.07
N PRO A 138 -5.14 -10.28 13.35
CA PRO A 138 -5.01 -8.88 12.93
C PRO A 138 -6.22 -8.31 12.20
N SER A 139 -6.97 -9.14 11.45
CA SER A 139 -8.20 -8.74 10.75
C SER A 139 -9.26 -8.20 11.69
N LEU A 140 -9.44 -8.80 12.87
CA LEU A 140 -10.45 -8.35 13.83
C LEU A 140 -10.17 -6.93 14.35
N THR A 141 -8.91 -6.61 14.61
CA THR A 141 -8.53 -5.25 15.04
C THR A 141 -8.79 -4.24 13.91
N ARG A 142 -8.39 -4.58 12.68
CA ARG A 142 -8.62 -3.71 11.51
C ARG A 142 -10.09 -3.46 11.25
N GLU A 143 -10.93 -4.51 11.31
CA GLU A 143 -12.38 -4.38 11.15
C GLU A 143 -13.01 -3.49 12.23
N ALA A 144 -12.56 -3.63 13.49
CA ALA A 144 -13.03 -2.78 14.58
C ALA A 144 -12.64 -1.30 14.38
N GLU A 145 -11.43 -1.02 13.92
CA GLU A 145 -10.97 0.32 13.60
C GLU A 145 -11.77 0.93 12.43
N GLU A 146 -12.04 0.17 11.39
CA GLU A 146 -12.86 0.60 10.25
C GLU A 146 -14.29 0.93 10.66
N MET A 147 -14.91 0.10 11.50
CA MET A 147 -16.24 0.37 12.05
C MET A 147 -16.27 1.67 12.88
N LEU A 148 -15.25 1.89 13.72
CA LEU A 148 -15.14 3.12 14.50
C LEU A 148 -14.98 4.36 13.62
N MET A 149 -14.20 4.27 12.56
CA MET A 149 -14.04 5.36 11.59
C MET A 149 -15.35 5.64 10.85
N GLN A 150 -16.08 4.60 10.43
CA GLN A 150 -17.37 4.76 9.77
C GLN A 150 -18.41 5.43 10.69
N MET A 151 -18.48 5.02 11.96
CA MET A 151 -19.37 5.65 12.94
C MET A 151 -19.03 7.13 13.16
N ARG A 152 -17.75 7.47 13.21
CA ARG A 152 -17.30 8.87 13.41
C ARG A 152 -17.62 9.77 12.22
N HIS A 153 -17.61 9.23 11.00
CA HIS A 153 -17.88 9.98 9.77
C HIS A 153 -19.36 9.96 9.38
N GLY A 154 -20.17 9.05 9.96
CA GLY A 154 -21.59 8.88 9.67
C GLY A 154 -22.54 9.65 10.57
N ASP A 155 -22.08 10.35 11.60
CA ASP A 155 -22.93 11.13 12.50
C ASP A 155 -22.97 12.61 12.09
N PRO A 156 -24.05 13.08 11.42
CA PRO A 156 -24.22 14.49 11.04
C PRO A 156 -24.55 15.40 12.22
N SER A 157 -24.71 14.88 13.44
CA SER A 157 -25.09 15.65 14.64
C SER A 157 -23.92 16.27 15.40
N ILE A 158 -22.68 16.07 14.94
CA ILE A 158 -21.47 16.71 15.50
C ILE A 158 -21.03 17.84 14.56
N ARG A 159 -21.90 18.84 14.37
CA ARG A 159 -21.55 20.15 13.80
C ARG A 159 -21.91 21.25 14.77
#